data_80d50b5cc64d7cbd3c4a09f576327650
#
_entry.id   80d50b5cc64d7cbd3c4a09f576327650
#
_cell.length_a   1.000
_cell.length_b   1.000
_cell.length_c   1.000
_cell.angle_alpha   90.00
_cell.angle_beta   90.00
_cell.angle_gamma   90.00
#
_symmetry.space_group_name_H-M   'P 1'
#
loop_
_entity.id
_entity.type
_entity.pdbx_description
1 polymer ?
#
loop_
_entity_poly.entity_id
_entity_poly.type
_entity_poly.pdbx_seq_one_letter_code
_entity_poly.pdbx_strand_id
1 'polypeptide(L)'
;MSPQFNRFEGVSIFDDKGEVKHLVDKVVHEKDSEVAIDRMRKMDFSYIFTLYKKGRKKEVELTRTEIEASWDWKNGNIDETLQRKIENTIAEL
;
A
#
# COMPACT_ATOMS: atom_id res chain seq x y z
N MET A 1 30.73 -8.00 7.69
CA MET A 1 30.11 -7.86 7.20
C MET A 1 29.17 -7.76 7.33
N SER A 2 28.73 -7.29 7.00
CA SER A 2 27.56 -7.06 7.37
C SER A 2 26.55 -7.63 6.55
N PRO A 3 26.20 -8.81 6.77
CA PRO A 3 25.23 -9.52 6.00
C PRO A 3 23.87 -8.88 6.07
N GLN A 4 23.59 -8.14 7.09
CA GLN A 4 22.28 -7.53 7.19
C GLN A 4 22.03 -6.52 6.09
N PHE A 5 23.06 -5.97 5.51
CA PHE A 5 22.84 -5.08 4.38
C PHE A 5 22.31 -5.81 3.19
N ASN A 6 22.75 -7.04 3.03
CA ASN A 6 22.31 -7.82 1.89
C ASN A 6 20.83 -8.11 1.96
N ARG A 7 20.26 -8.20 3.16
CA ARG A 7 18.84 -8.44 3.28
C ARG A 7 18.04 -7.31 2.67
N PHE A 8 18.49 -6.09 2.87
CA PHE A 8 17.76 -4.95 2.33
C PHE A 8 18.00 -4.78 0.85
N GLU A 9 19.15 -5.20 0.38
CA GLU A 9 19.44 -5.12 -1.04
C GLU A 9 18.63 -6.12 -1.84
N GLY A 10 18.39 -7.29 -1.25
CA GLY A 10 17.68 -8.34 -1.95
C GLY A 10 16.20 -8.37 -1.72
N VAL A 11 15.73 -7.65 -0.70
CA VAL A 11 14.32 -7.69 -0.33
C VAL A 11 13.84 -6.27 -0.11
N SER A 12 12.92 -5.81 -0.94
CA SER A 12 12.33 -4.50 -0.75
C SER A 12 10.89 -4.68 -0.29
N ILE A 13 10.35 -3.65 0.35
CA ILE A 13 8.96 -3.69 0.77
C ILE A 13 8.05 -3.91 -0.43
N PHE A 14 8.44 -3.37 -1.60
CA PHE A 14 7.62 -3.51 -2.79
C PHE A 14 7.45 -4.97 -3.22
N ASP A 15 8.48 -5.79 -2.98
CA ASP A 15 8.44 -7.19 -3.40
C ASP A 15 7.77 -8.11 -2.38
N ASP A 16 7.42 -7.57 -1.22
CA ASP A 16 6.75 -8.34 -0.17
C ASP A 16 5.26 -8.04 -0.21
N LYS A 17 4.50 -8.92 -0.86
CA LYS A 17 3.07 -8.70 -1.04
C LYS A 17 2.34 -8.57 0.29
N GLY A 18 2.76 -9.33 1.29
CA GLY A 18 2.13 -9.27 2.61
C GLY A 18 2.35 -7.94 3.28
N GLU A 19 3.58 -7.42 3.22
CA GLU A 19 3.87 -6.12 3.80
C GLU A 19 3.12 -5.01 3.08
N VAL A 20 3.08 -5.06 1.74
CA VAL A 20 2.38 -4.04 0.97
C VAL A 20 0.89 -4.05 1.33
N LYS A 21 0.31 -5.24 1.43
CA LYS A 21 -1.10 -5.32 1.79
C LYS A 21 -1.35 -4.76 3.18
N HIS A 22 -0.47 -5.06 4.15
CA HIS A 22 -0.63 -4.54 5.50
C HIS A 22 -0.50 -3.02 5.54
N LEU A 23 0.42 -2.46 4.76
CA LEU A 23 0.58 -1.02 4.65
C LEU A 23 -0.72 -0.38 4.16
N VAL A 24 -1.28 -0.92 3.07
CA VAL A 24 -2.50 -0.37 2.48
C VAL A 24 -3.67 -0.55 3.43
N ASP A 25 -3.78 -1.72 4.08
CA ASP A 25 -4.81 -1.97 5.07
C ASP A 25 -4.79 -0.91 6.17
N LYS A 26 -3.59 -0.58 6.66
CA LYS A 26 -3.47 0.42 7.72
C LYS A 26 -4.00 1.76 7.27
N VAL A 27 -3.61 2.21 6.08
CA VAL A 27 -4.05 3.51 5.56
C VAL A 27 -5.56 3.50 5.33
N VAL A 28 -6.07 2.43 4.72
CA VAL A 28 -7.48 2.32 4.42
C VAL A 28 -8.32 2.37 5.71
N HIS A 29 -7.96 1.56 6.69
CA HIS A 29 -8.78 1.44 7.89
C HIS A 29 -8.68 2.66 8.79
N GLU A 30 -7.59 3.38 8.73
CA GLU A 30 -7.49 4.64 9.48
C GLU A 30 -8.38 5.72 8.87
N LYS A 31 -8.62 5.64 7.56
CA LYS A 31 -9.49 6.59 6.90
C LYS A 31 -10.94 6.18 7.01
N ASP A 32 -11.25 4.90 6.81
CA ASP A 32 -12.62 4.41 6.84
C ASP A 32 -12.59 2.91 7.13
N SER A 33 -13.02 2.53 8.33
CA SER A 33 -12.95 1.15 8.77
C SER A 33 -13.94 0.23 8.03
N GLU A 34 -14.87 0.80 7.28
CA GLU A 34 -15.84 -0.01 6.53
C GLU A 34 -15.33 -0.38 5.14
N VAL A 35 -14.21 0.20 4.71
CA VAL A 35 -13.64 -0.13 3.41
C VAL A 35 -12.77 -1.37 3.53
N ALA A 36 -12.90 -2.27 2.56
CA ALA A 36 -12.09 -3.48 2.52
C ALA A 36 -11.27 -3.53 1.24
N ILE A 37 -10.16 -4.25 1.29
CA ILE A 37 -9.40 -4.54 0.09
C ILE A 37 -10.03 -5.77 -0.55
N ASP A 38 -10.60 -5.60 -1.74
CA ASP A 38 -11.25 -6.69 -2.45
C ASP A 38 -10.25 -7.48 -3.28
N ARG A 39 -9.25 -6.79 -3.82
CA ARG A 39 -8.32 -7.42 -4.74
C ARG A 39 -7.00 -6.66 -4.76
N MET A 40 -5.92 -7.38 -4.97
CA MET A 40 -4.59 -6.80 -5.10
C MET A 40 -3.89 -7.46 -6.27
N ARG A 41 -3.33 -6.65 -7.18
CA ARG A 41 -2.54 -7.16 -8.31
C ARG A 41 -1.18 -6.49 -8.31
N LYS A 42 -0.15 -7.31 -8.40
CA LYS A 42 1.22 -6.79 -8.49
C LYS A 42 1.60 -6.64 -9.96
N MET A 43 2.02 -5.44 -10.32
CA MET A 43 2.53 -5.15 -11.64
C MET A 43 4.05 -4.99 -11.56
N ASP A 44 4.70 -4.67 -12.69
CA ASP A 44 6.16 -4.55 -12.69
C ASP A 44 6.65 -3.42 -11.78
N PHE A 45 5.96 -2.30 -11.77
CA PHE A 45 6.40 -1.13 -11.02
C PHE A 45 5.29 -0.53 -10.17
N SER A 46 4.24 -1.28 -9.90
CA SER A 46 3.13 -0.78 -9.10
C SER A 46 2.29 -1.93 -8.58
N TYR A 47 1.40 -1.59 -7.64
CA TYR A 47 0.34 -2.47 -7.21
C TYR A 47 -0.98 -1.80 -7.50
N ILE A 48 -1.97 -2.58 -7.92
CA ILE A 48 -3.32 -2.07 -8.12
C ILE A 48 -4.22 -2.74 -7.09
N PHE A 49 -4.83 -1.92 -6.26
CA PHE A 49 -5.74 -2.39 -5.22
C PHE A 49 -7.16 -2.02 -5.60
N THR A 50 -8.08 -2.97 -5.46
CA THR A 50 -9.50 -2.70 -5.60
C THR A 50 -10.07 -2.54 -4.20
N LEU A 51 -10.61 -1.36 -3.91
CA LEU A 51 -11.22 -1.07 -2.62
C LEU A 51 -12.73 -1.21 -2.75
N TYR A 52 -13.35 -1.71 -1.70
CA TYR A 52 -14.76 -2.08 -1.72
C TYR A 52 -15.48 -1.51 -0.51
N LYS A 53 -16.66 -0.94 -0.74
CA LYS A 53 -17.53 -0.48 0.33
C LYS A 53 -18.97 -0.50 -0.15
N LYS A 54 -19.82 -1.25 0.53
CA LYS A 54 -21.28 -1.25 0.31
C LYS A 54 -21.66 -1.44 -1.16
N GLY A 55 -21.06 -2.43 -1.80
CA GLY A 55 -21.38 -2.77 -3.18
C GLY A 55 -20.67 -1.92 -4.22
N ARG A 56 -19.85 -0.97 -3.82
CA ARG A 56 -19.12 -0.11 -4.75
C ARG A 56 -17.65 -0.46 -4.70
N LYS A 57 -16.99 -0.36 -5.85
CA LYS A 57 -15.57 -0.68 -5.96
C LYS A 57 -14.86 0.43 -6.72
N LYS A 58 -13.61 0.69 -6.32
CA LYS A 58 -12.73 1.61 -7.02
C LYS A 58 -11.32 1.06 -6.95
N GLU A 59 -10.55 1.32 -8.00
CA GLU A 59 -9.16 0.89 -8.04
C GLU A 59 -8.24 2.05 -7.74
N VAL A 60 -7.13 1.74 -7.09
CA VAL A 60 -6.07 2.71 -6.85
C VAL A 60 -4.75 2.04 -7.19
N GLU A 61 -3.90 2.76 -7.94
CA GLU A 61 -2.59 2.26 -8.31
C GLU A 61 -1.54 2.96 -7.46
N LEU A 62 -0.70 2.16 -6.79
CA LEU A 62 0.38 2.66 -5.95
C LEU A 62 1.69 2.26 -6.59
N THR A 63 2.54 3.23 -6.90
CA THR A 63 3.79 2.96 -7.58
C THR A 63 4.83 2.41 -6.64
N ARG A 64 5.85 1.77 -7.22
CA ARG A 64 6.97 1.26 -6.44
C ARG A 64 7.61 2.37 -5.61
N THR A 65 7.78 3.55 -6.19
CA THR A 65 8.40 4.66 -5.48
C THR A 65 7.59 5.05 -4.25
N GLU A 66 6.26 5.10 -4.39
CA GLU A 66 5.38 5.45 -3.27
C GLU A 66 5.43 4.39 -2.17
N ILE A 67 5.46 3.14 -2.55
CA ILE A 67 5.52 2.04 -1.59
C ILE A 67 6.87 2.05 -0.86
N GLU A 68 7.96 2.21 -1.62
CA GLU A 68 9.28 2.25 -0.99
C GLU A 68 9.45 3.47 -0.09
N ALA A 69 8.83 4.59 -0.45
CA ALA A 69 8.85 5.77 0.39
C ALA A 69 8.08 5.57 1.69
N SER A 70 7.26 4.52 1.77
CA SER A 70 6.51 4.18 2.97
C SER A 70 7.19 3.06 3.74
N TRP A 71 8.50 2.90 3.57
CA TRP A 71 9.27 1.82 4.18
C TRP A 71 9.05 1.71 5.68
N ASP A 72 8.96 2.84 6.36
CA ASP A 72 8.84 2.89 7.82
C ASP A 72 7.39 3.06 8.25
N TRP A 73 6.46 2.46 7.51
CA TRP A 73 5.04 2.67 7.73
C TRP A 73 4.58 2.16 9.10
N LYS A 74 5.28 1.17 9.65
CA LYS A 74 4.89 0.62 10.96
C LYS A 74 5.09 1.66 12.07
N ASN A 75 5.96 2.62 11.85
CA ASN A 75 6.18 3.72 12.78
C ASN A 75 5.42 4.97 12.39
N GLY A 76 4.49 4.86 11.43
CA GLY A 76 3.66 5.98 11.03
C GLY A 76 4.21 6.82 9.90
N ASN A 77 5.35 6.44 9.32
CA ASN A 77 5.97 7.21 8.25
C ASN A 77 5.50 6.70 6.89
N ILE A 78 4.41 7.27 6.42
CA ILE A 78 3.75 6.86 5.19
C ILE A 78 3.87 7.99 4.17
N ASP A 79 4.19 7.62 2.92
CA ASP A 79 4.31 8.59 1.84
C ASP A 79 3.00 9.36 1.66
N GLU A 80 3.09 10.68 1.56
CA GLU A 80 1.91 11.53 1.45
C GLU A 80 1.12 11.27 0.17
N THR A 81 1.82 11.04 -0.93
CA THR A 81 1.15 10.80 -2.21
C THR A 81 0.37 9.49 -2.16
N LEU A 82 0.99 8.45 -1.61
CA LEU A 82 0.33 7.17 -1.45
C LEU A 82 -0.92 7.33 -0.58
N GLN A 83 -0.78 7.98 0.55
CA GLN A 83 -1.89 8.17 1.47
C GLN A 83 -3.01 8.95 0.81
N ARG A 84 -2.68 10.03 0.10
CA ARG A 84 -3.68 10.86 -0.56
C ARG A 84 -4.42 10.09 -1.65
N LYS A 85 -3.72 9.28 -2.43
CA LYS A 85 -4.35 8.48 -3.48
C LYS A 85 -5.39 7.53 -2.88
N ILE A 86 -5.04 6.89 -1.78
CA ILE A 86 -5.97 5.97 -1.12
C ILE A 86 -7.16 6.74 -0.57
N GLU A 87 -6.91 7.86 0.10
CA GLU A 87 -7.99 8.66 0.68
C GLU A 87 -8.93 9.19 -0.39
N ASN A 88 -8.38 9.65 -1.52
CA ASN A 88 -9.22 10.15 -2.61
C ASN A 88 -10.07 9.03 -3.21
N THR A 89 -9.50 7.83 -3.31
CA THR A 89 -10.24 6.70 -3.84
C THR A 89 -11.39 6.32 -2.90
N ILE A 90 -11.14 6.34 -1.59
CA ILE A 90 -12.17 6.06 -0.60
C ILE A 90 -13.29 7.09 -0.67
N ALA A 91 -12.94 8.35 -0.90
CA ALA A 91 -13.93 9.41 -1.00
C ALA A 91 -14.89 9.20 -2.16
N GLU A 92 -14.49 8.41 -3.17
CA GLU A 92 -15.35 8.12 -4.33
C GLU A 92 -16.20 6.86 -4.12
N LEU A 93 -16.02 6.18 -3.04
CA LEU A 93 -16.84 5.01 -2.71
C LEU A 93 -18.16 5.45 -2.01
#